data_7109fed1d9c0cf54ce6036aec790c35a
#
_entry.id   7109fed1d9c0cf54ce6036aec790c35a
#
_cell.length_a   1.000
_cell.length_b   1.000
_cell.length_c   1.000
_cell.angle_alpha   90.00
_cell.angle_beta   90.00
_cell.angle_gamma   90.00
#
_symmetry.space_group_name_H-M   'P 1'
#
loop_
_entity.id
_entity.type
_entity.pdbx_description
1 polymer ?
#
loop_
_entity_poly.entity_id
_entity_poly.type
_entity_poly.pdbx_seq_one_letter_code
_entity_poly.pdbx_strand_id
1 'polypeptide(L)'
;GLPKKDREAYCAENPPPNDPSTIYSDVTLESIAGFYIDGILNNASIASDEAGQFFGGHSMKADTRNQALGGYAKLFDNGFVERTRSKSNLNGSGRAYDVRLTFNLQGQHEVLADALKDPVLRGQGFLPRFILTIPENLAGTRLQDAIYRNKKANTDHRLIAYWTRCEYLLDDCPQVKHEHELHNGRYVLPMNDEAREI
;
A
#
# COMPACT_ATOMS: atom_id res chain seq x y z
N GLY A 1 -2.13 38.69 3.64
CA GLY A 1 -1.32 37.50 3.83
C GLY A 1 0.16 37.90 3.89
N LEU A 2 0.98 37.14 4.62
CA LEU A 2 2.42 37.39 4.71
C LEU A 2 3.08 37.31 3.33
N PRO A 3 4.11 38.14 3.06
CA PRO A 3 4.95 38.02 1.88
C PRO A 3 5.51 36.60 1.73
N LYS A 4 5.78 36.17 0.50
CA LYS A 4 6.23 34.79 0.22
C LYS A 4 7.48 34.41 1.04
N LYS A 5 8.45 35.29 1.14
CA LYS A 5 9.71 35.08 1.88
C LYS A 5 9.48 34.88 3.38
N ASP A 6 8.58 35.66 3.96
CA ASP A 6 8.28 35.56 5.39
C ASP A 6 7.50 34.30 5.73
N ARG A 7 6.65 33.84 4.78
CA ARG A 7 5.93 32.57 4.90
C ARG A 7 6.87 31.39 4.78
N GLU A 8 7.85 31.43 3.90
CA GLU A 8 8.89 30.40 3.76
C GLU A 8 9.75 30.31 5.02
N ALA A 9 10.15 31.47 5.57
CA ALA A 9 10.90 31.52 6.83
C ALA A 9 10.07 30.95 8.00
N TYR A 10 8.80 31.36 8.10
CA TYR A 10 7.89 30.83 9.14
C TYR A 10 7.69 29.32 9.04
N CYS A 11 7.51 28.78 7.82
CA CYS A 11 7.37 27.33 7.63
C CYS A 11 8.66 26.55 7.92
N ALA A 12 9.83 27.18 7.71
CA ALA A 12 11.11 26.58 8.06
C ALA A 12 11.32 26.49 9.59
N GLU A 13 10.88 27.53 10.31
CA GLU A 13 10.94 27.58 11.78
C GLU A 13 9.84 26.73 12.45
N ASN A 14 8.70 26.60 11.77
CA ASN A 14 7.52 25.88 12.24
C ASN A 14 7.09 24.84 11.19
N PRO A 15 7.84 23.75 11.01
CA PRO A 15 7.47 22.73 10.04
C PRO A 15 6.12 22.12 10.41
N PRO A 16 5.25 21.87 9.42
CA PRO A 16 4.00 21.19 9.70
C PRO A 16 4.30 19.81 10.31
N PRO A 17 3.41 19.29 11.18
CA PRO A 17 3.56 17.93 11.69
C PRO A 17 3.59 16.95 10.51
N ASN A 18 4.39 15.89 10.65
CA ASN A 18 4.43 14.84 9.64
C ASN A 18 3.03 14.25 9.48
N ASP A 19 2.62 14.07 8.23
CA ASP A 19 1.37 13.37 7.93
C ASP A 19 1.51 11.92 8.42
N PRO A 20 0.69 11.47 9.38
CA PRO A 20 0.75 10.10 9.89
C PRO A 20 0.17 9.10 8.88
N SER A 21 -0.35 9.54 7.76
CA SER A 21 -0.96 8.67 6.76
C SER A 21 0.08 7.72 6.17
N THR A 22 -0.26 6.44 6.18
CA THR A 22 0.51 5.36 5.55
C THR A 22 -0.26 4.71 4.39
N ILE A 23 -1.49 5.18 4.13
CA ILE A 23 -2.38 4.65 3.10
C ILE A 23 -2.63 5.74 2.07
N TYR A 24 -2.32 5.45 0.82
CA TYR A 24 -2.43 6.38 -0.31
C TYR A 24 -3.31 5.77 -1.41
N SER A 25 -4.23 6.55 -1.93
CA SER A 25 -5.03 6.17 -3.12
C SER A 25 -4.30 6.47 -4.43
N ASP A 26 -3.50 7.53 -4.43
CA ASP A 26 -2.68 7.96 -5.57
C ASP A 26 -1.34 8.48 -5.07
N VAL A 27 -0.27 7.80 -5.46
CA VAL A 27 1.10 8.17 -5.09
C VAL A 27 2.09 7.58 -6.09
N THR A 28 3.13 8.32 -6.41
CA THR A 28 4.19 7.83 -7.29
C THR A 28 5.25 7.04 -6.50
N LEU A 29 5.97 6.14 -7.20
CA LEU A 29 7.09 5.42 -6.60
C LEU A 29 8.15 6.39 -6.05
N GLU A 30 8.41 7.49 -6.78
CA GLU A 30 9.40 8.48 -6.39
C GLU A 30 9.03 9.18 -5.07
N SER A 31 7.73 9.47 -4.88
CA SER A 31 7.24 10.10 -3.64
C SER A 31 7.39 9.14 -2.46
N ILE A 32 6.95 7.89 -2.61
CA ILE A 32 7.11 6.86 -1.56
C ILE A 32 8.59 6.62 -1.26
N ALA A 33 9.44 6.51 -2.29
CA ALA A 33 10.87 6.36 -2.10
C ALA A 33 11.48 7.55 -1.31
N GLY A 34 10.98 8.77 -1.55
CA GLY A 34 11.35 9.94 -0.77
C GLY A 34 11.01 9.78 0.71
N PHE A 35 9.78 9.43 1.02
CA PHE A 35 9.32 9.24 2.40
C PHE A 35 10.14 8.18 3.16
N TYR A 36 10.51 7.10 2.49
CA TYR A 36 11.38 6.07 3.08
C TYR A 36 12.81 6.55 3.29
N ILE A 37 13.40 7.24 2.31
CA ILE A 37 14.78 7.75 2.38
C ILE A 37 14.92 8.82 3.46
N ASP A 38 13.90 9.68 3.57
CA ASP A 38 13.86 10.76 4.56
C ASP A 38 13.46 10.25 5.97
N GLY A 39 13.18 8.94 6.11
CA GLY A 39 12.82 8.33 7.39
C GLY A 39 11.44 8.74 7.92
N ILE A 40 10.59 9.30 7.06
CA ILE A 40 9.22 9.71 7.41
C ILE A 40 8.34 8.48 7.60
N LEU A 41 8.51 7.48 6.73
CA LEU A 41 7.78 6.21 6.76
C LEU A 41 8.76 5.04 6.65
N ASN A 42 8.36 3.90 7.19
CA ASN A 42 9.00 2.60 6.96
C ASN A 42 8.04 1.58 6.33
N ASN A 43 6.77 1.89 6.28
CA ASN A 43 5.74 1.10 5.61
C ASN A 43 4.71 2.01 4.96
N ALA A 44 4.13 1.58 3.85
CA ALA A 44 3.04 2.26 3.17
C ALA A 44 2.13 1.26 2.47
N SER A 45 0.91 1.68 2.17
CA SER A 45 -0.04 0.94 1.35
C SER A 45 -0.56 1.83 0.22
N ILE A 46 -0.59 1.30 -0.99
CA ILE A 46 -1.36 1.88 -2.08
C ILE A 46 -2.71 1.15 -2.11
N ALA A 47 -3.75 1.84 -1.68
CA ALA A 47 -5.10 1.29 -1.61
C ALA A 47 -6.06 2.16 -2.43
N SER A 48 -6.64 1.58 -3.48
CA SER A 48 -7.56 2.27 -4.37
C SER A 48 -8.74 1.36 -4.71
N ASP A 49 -9.94 1.91 -4.62
CA ASP A 49 -11.18 1.32 -5.11
C ASP A 49 -11.39 1.56 -6.61
N GLU A 50 -10.55 2.41 -7.22
CA GLU A 50 -10.50 2.73 -8.64
C GLU A 50 -9.13 2.39 -9.22
N ALA A 51 -8.78 1.09 -9.26
CA ALA A 51 -7.49 0.62 -9.76
C ALA A 51 -7.15 1.08 -11.19
N GLY A 52 -8.16 1.43 -11.97
CA GLY A 52 -7.97 2.05 -13.28
C GLY A 52 -7.16 3.35 -13.21
N GLN A 53 -7.27 4.11 -12.14
CA GLN A 53 -6.47 5.33 -11.93
C GLN A 53 -4.99 4.98 -11.73
N PHE A 54 -4.69 3.93 -10.97
CA PHE A 54 -3.31 3.46 -10.79
C PHE A 54 -2.71 3.01 -12.13
N PHE A 55 -3.40 2.18 -12.89
CA PHE A 55 -2.90 1.67 -14.18
C PHE A 55 -2.86 2.75 -15.27
N GLY A 56 -3.71 3.76 -15.21
CA GLY A 56 -3.69 4.93 -16.09
C GLY A 56 -2.82 6.09 -15.60
N GLY A 57 -2.30 6.00 -14.38
CA GLY A 57 -1.54 7.06 -13.72
C GLY A 57 -0.15 7.29 -14.29
N HIS A 58 0.53 8.31 -13.74
CA HIS A 58 1.85 8.75 -14.24
C HIS A 58 2.90 7.64 -14.20
N SER A 59 2.93 6.83 -13.14
CA SER A 59 3.91 5.74 -12.98
C SER A 59 3.74 4.61 -14.00
N MET A 60 2.58 4.50 -14.63
CA MET A 60 2.25 3.46 -15.61
C MET A 60 2.29 3.96 -17.06
N LYS A 61 2.71 5.19 -17.31
CA LYS A 61 2.95 5.70 -18.67
C LYS A 61 4.12 4.95 -19.32
N ALA A 62 4.10 4.84 -20.65
CA ALA A 62 5.03 4.03 -21.40
C ALA A 62 6.52 4.36 -21.15
N ASP A 63 6.85 5.60 -20.89
CA ASP A 63 8.19 6.12 -20.62
C ASP A 63 8.69 5.86 -19.18
N THR A 64 7.78 5.82 -18.21
CA THR A 64 8.11 5.65 -16.78
C THR A 64 7.82 4.25 -16.26
N ARG A 65 6.91 3.52 -16.92
CA ARG A 65 6.38 2.24 -16.45
C ARG A 65 7.43 1.20 -16.11
N ASN A 66 8.41 0.99 -16.97
CA ASN A 66 9.44 -0.02 -16.76
C ASN A 66 10.28 0.27 -15.52
N GLN A 67 10.59 1.54 -15.28
CA GLN A 67 11.32 1.97 -14.09
C GLN A 67 10.47 1.79 -12.83
N ALA A 68 9.20 2.19 -12.87
CA ALA A 68 8.29 2.06 -11.75
C ALA A 68 8.06 0.59 -11.37
N LEU A 69 7.80 -0.29 -12.36
CA LEU A 69 7.59 -1.72 -12.13
C LEU A 69 8.82 -2.40 -11.55
N GLY A 70 10.02 -2.09 -12.07
CA GLY A 70 11.29 -2.59 -11.51
C GLY A 70 11.51 -2.12 -10.07
N GLY A 71 11.17 -0.87 -9.77
CA GLY A 71 11.25 -0.32 -8.42
C GLY A 71 10.27 -0.99 -7.45
N TYR A 72 9.03 -1.20 -7.86
CA TYR A 72 8.04 -1.91 -7.04
C TYR A 72 8.43 -3.37 -6.78
N ALA A 73 8.93 -4.07 -7.81
CA ALA A 73 9.41 -5.44 -7.66
C ALA A 73 10.58 -5.53 -6.67
N LYS A 74 11.58 -4.64 -6.81
CA LYS A 74 12.73 -4.55 -5.89
C LYS A 74 12.29 -4.25 -4.45
N LEU A 75 11.31 -3.37 -4.29
CA LEU A 75 10.77 -3.01 -2.99
C LEU A 75 10.05 -4.22 -2.34
N PHE A 76 9.26 -4.95 -3.12
CA PHE A 76 8.57 -6.14 -2.66
C PHE A 76 9.53 -7.25 -2.23
N ASP A 77 10.52 -7.57 -3.09
CA ASP A 77 11.42 -8.70 -2.87
C ASP A 77 12.42 -8.41 -1.73
N ASN A 78 12.98 -7.21 -1.70
CA ASN A 78 14.14 -6.90 -0.86
C ASN A 78 13.81 -5.92 0.30
N GLY A 79 12.66 -5.26 0.26
CA GLY A 79 12.37 -4.18 1.23
C GLY A 79 13.40 -3.05 1.15
N PHE A 80 13.87 -2.73 -0.04
CA PHE A 80 14.97 -1.81 -0.28
C PHE A 80 14.60 -0.79 -1.35
N VAL A 81 14.95 0.46 -1.09
CA VAL A 81 14.85 1.54 -2.08
C VAL A 81 16.13 2.37 -2.09
N GLU A 82 16.52 2.75 -3.29
CA GLU A 82 17.67 3.61 -3.53
C GLU A 82 17.30 4.68 -4.56
N ARG A 83 17.71 5.89 -4.29
CA ARG A 83 17.56 7.00 -5.23
C ARG A 83 18.82 7.85 -5.23
N THR A 84 19.37 8.06 -6.42
CA THR A 84 20.50 8.94 -6.64
C THR A 84 20.05 10.12 -7.49
N ARG A 85 20.22 11.34 -7.01
CA ARG A 85 19.93 12.58 -7.71
C ARG A 85 21.24 13.29 -8.06
N SER A 86 21.19 14.21 -9.03
CA SER A 86 22.33 15.05 -9.38
C SER A 86 22.78 15.92 -8.19
N LYS A 87 24.06 16.31 -8.19
CA LYS A 87 24.65 17.16 -7.12
C LYS A 87 23.90 18.49 -6.91
N SER A 88 23.19 18.99 -7.90
CA SER A 88 22.37 20.20 -7.80
C SER A 88 21.05 19.97 -7.03
N ASN A 89 20.68 18.72 -6.76
CA ASN A 89 19.44 18.37 -6.07
C ASN A 89 19.74 17.30 -5.02
N LEU A 90 20.56 17.65 -4.03
CA LEU A 90 21.03 16.73 -2.97
C LEU A 90 19.89 16.21 -2.09
N ASN A 91 18.81 16.98 -1.95
CA ASN A 91 17.64 16.55 -1.20
C ASN A 91 16.95 15.40 -1.91
N GLY A 92 16.83 14.28 -1.24
CA GLY A 92 16.15 13.09 -1.73
C GLY A 92 17.04 12.06 -2.45
N SER A 93 18.37 12.15 -2.32
CA SER A 93 19.28 11.05 -2.58
C SER A 93 19.50 10.25 -1.31
N GLY A 94 19.51 8.93 -1.41
CA GLY A 94 19.76 8.07 -0.26
C GLY A 94 19.31 6.64 -0.51
N ARG A 95 19.34 5.89 0.58
CA ARG A 95 18.94 4.49 0.64
C ARG A 95 18.08 4.26 1.86
N ALA A 96 17.04 3.45 1.72
CA ALA A 96 16.27 2.95 2.83
C ALA A 96 16.19 1.44 2.76
N TYR A 97 16.33 0.81 3.92
CA TYR A 97 16.29 -0.64 4.09
C TYR A 97 15.11 -1.00 4.98
N ASP A 98 14.68 -2.23 4.88
CA ASP A 98 13.60 -2.78 5.72
C ASP A 98 12.28 -2.04 5.60
N VAL A 99 12.03 -1.42 4.45
CA VAL A 99 10.79 -0.74 4.13
C VAL A 99 9.77 -1.70 3.50
N ARG A 100 8.49 -1.38 3.61
CA ARG A 100 7.39 -2.21 3.13
C ARG A 100 6.40 -1.40 2.32
N LEU A 101 5.98 -1.98 1.19
CA LEU A 101 4.88 -1.46 0.40
C LEU A 101 3.88 -2.58 0.12
N THR A 102 2.61 -2.29 0.40
CA THR A 102 1.50 -3.18 0.06
C THR A 102 0.60 -2.53 -0.98
N PHE A 103 -0.11 -3.35 -1.73
CA PHE A 103 -1.11 -2.93 -2.68
C PHE A 103 -2.47 -3.57 -2.36
N ASN A 104 -3.51 -2.76 -2.36
CA ASN A 104 -4.90 -3.20 -2.33
C ASN A 104 -5.65 -2.47 -3.43
N LEU A 105 -5.74 -3.09 -4.59
CA LEU A 105 -6.31 -2.49 -5.78
C LEU A 105 -7.64 -3.17 -6.12
N GLN A 106 -8.71 -2.40 -6.13
CA GLN A 106 -10.04 -2.85 -6.50
C GLN A 106 -10.47 -2.13 -7.78
N GLY A 107 -11.23 -2.80 -8.60
CA GLY A 107 -11.73 -2.19 -9.82
C GLY A 107 -12.68 -3.10 -10.58
N GLN A 108 -13.36 -2.53 -11.55
CA GLN A 108 -14.26 -3.28 -12.41
C GLN A 108 -13.45 -4.19 -13.33
N HIS A 109 -13.96 -5.39 -13.59
CA HIS A 109 -13.29 -6.38 -14.43
C HIS A 109 -12.97 -5.83 -15.83
N GLU A 110 -13.89 -5.08 -16.42
CA GLU A 110 -13.74 -4.48 -17.74
C GLU A 110 -12.57 -3.51 -17.80
N VAL A 111 -12.38 -2.71 -16.74
CA VAL A 111 -11.28 -1.74 -16.64
C VAL A 111 -9.94 -2.43 -16.40
N LEU A 112 -9.93 -3.50 -15.61
CA LEU A 112 -8.71 -4.22 -15.26
C LEU A 112 -8.30 -5.26 -16.31
N ALA A 113 -9.22 -5.70 -17.17
CA ALA A 113 -8.97 -6.77 -18.15
C ALA A 113 -7.75 -6.48 -19.04
N ASP A 114 -7.56 -5.24 -19.47
CA ASP A 114 -6.44 -4.84 -20.31
C ASP A 114 -5.12 -4.83 -19.50
N ALA A 115 -5.14 -4.33 -18.28
CA ALA A 115 -3.97 -4.37 -17.39
C ALA A 115 -3.55 -5.81 -17.07
N LEU A 116 -4.50 -6.71 -16.83
CA LEU A 116 -4.22 -8.13 -16.56
C LEU A 116 -3.66 -8.88 -17.78
N LYS A 117 -3.96 -8.41 -18.99
CA LYS A 117 -3.44 -8.96 -20.25
C LYS A 117 -2.11 -8.33 -20.68
N ASP A 118 -1.73 -7.21 -20.09
CA ASP A 118 -0.54 -6.46 -20.50
C ASP A 118 0.74 -7.31 -20.34
N PRO A 119 1.47 -7.58 -21.44
CA PRO A 119 2.65 -8.41 -21.40
C PRO A 119 3.79 -7.80 -20.58
N VAL A 120 3.85 -6.49 -20.45
CA VAL A 120 4.87 -5.80 -19.66
C VAL A 120 4.62 -5.98 -18.17
N LEU A 121 3.36 -5.81 -17.71
CA LEU A 121 2.99 -6.03 -16.31
C LEU A 121 3.23 -7.48 -15.88
N ARG A 122 2.99 -8.42 -16.78
CA ARG A 122 3.25 -9.85 -16.55
C ARG A 122 4.75 -10.18 -16.63
N GLY A 123 5.41 -9.74 -17.68
CA GLY A 123 6.80 -10.09 -17.97
C GLY A 123 7.80 -9.45 -17.00
N GLN A 124 7.50 -8.27 -16.46
CA GLN A 124 8.28 -7.61 -15.41
C GLN A 124 8.02 -8.21 -14.01
N GLY A 125 7.17 -9.21 -13.90
CA GLY A 125 6.87 -9.87 -12.63
C GLY A 125 6.00 -9.06 -11.68
N PHE A 126 5.39 -7.93 -12.12
CA PHE A 126 4.54 -7.14 -11.24
C PHE A 126 3.25 -7.88 -10.87
N LEU A 127 2.48 -8.32 -11.87
CA LEU A 127 1.22 -9.06 -11.63
C LEU A 127 1.41 -10.38 -10.87
N PRO A 128 2.46 -11.19 -11.11
CA PRO A 128 2.68 -12.42 -10.35
C PRO A 128 2.86 -12.26 -8.84
N ARG A 129 3.10 -11.02 -8.38
CA ARG A 129 3.22 -10.72 -6.94
C ARG A 129 1.88 -10.38 -6.28
N PHE A 130 0.79 -10.41 -7.03
CA PHE A 130 -0.55 -10.15 -6.52
C PHE A 130 -1.35 -11.43 -6.32
N ILE A 131 -2.14 -11.43 -5.26
CA ILE A 131 -3.25 -12.37 -5.11
C ILE A 131 -4.44 -11.76 -5.84
N LEU A 132 -4.87 -12.39 -6.93
CA LEU A 132 -5.98 -11.92 -7.76
C LEU A 132 -7.26 -12.66 -7.37
N THR A 133 -8.33 -11.91 -7.11
CA THR A 133 -9.65 -12.48 -6.84
C THR A 133 -10.68 -11.85 -7.77
N ILE A 134 -11.54 -12.67 -8.33
CA ILE A 134 -12.68 -12.25 -9.16
C ILE A 134 -13.93 -12.85 -8.51
N PRO A 135 -14.53 -12.16 -7.53
CA PRO A 135 -15.71 -12.66 -6.85
C PRO A 135 -16.90 -12.71 -7.82
N GLU A 136 -17.82 -13.64 -7.57
CA GLU A 136 -19.08 -13.73 -8.31
C GLU A 136 -19.88 -12.42 -8.19
N ASN A 137 -20.40 -11.94 -9.31
CA ASN A 137 -21.23 -10.76 -9.33
C ASN A 137 -22.63 -11.07 -8.77
N LEU A 138 -22.91 -10.58 -7.59
CA LEU A 138 -24.20 -10.73 -6.92
C LEU A 138 -25.15 -9.54 -7.18
N ALA A 139 -24.86 -8.68 -8.16
CA ALA A 139 -25.76 -7.61 -8.54
C ALA A 139 -27.13 -8.16 -9.00
N GLY A 140 -28.20 -7.58 -8.51
CA GLY A 140 -29.57 -8.03 -8.79
C GLY A 140 -30.07 -9.21 -7.95
N THR A 141 -29.20 -9.89 -7.20
CA THR A 141 -29.63 -11.01 -6.33
C THR A 141 -29.98 -10.57 -4.91
N ARG A 142 -29.64 -9.33 -4.54
CA ARG A 142 -29.89 -8.79 -3.19
C ARG A 142 -31.32 -8.28 -3.08
N LEU A 143 -32.15 -9.05 -2.41
CA LEU A 143 -33.51 -8.62 -2.07
C LEU A 143 -33.44 -7.63 -0.88
N GLN A 144 -33.75 -6.38 -1.14
CA GLN A 144 -33.87 -5.35 -0.09
C GLN A 144 -35.31 -5.29 0.44
N ASP A 145 -35.78 -6.41 0.97
CA ASP A 145 -37.09 -6.52 1.62
C ASP A 145 -37.12 -5.78 2.98
N ALA A 146 -38.28 -5.79 3.62
CA ALA A 146 -38.45 -5.15 4.93
C ALA A 146 -37.55 -5.79 6.00
N ILE A 147 -37.26 -7.08 5.90
CA ILE A 147 -36.41 -7.83 6.82
C ILE A 147 -34.96 -7.34 6.66
N TYR A 148 -34.49 -7.21 5.43
CA TYR A 148 -33.16 -6.70 5.14
C TYR A 148 -32.97 -5.26 5.63
N ARG A 149 -33.94 -4.37 5.36
CA ARG A 149 -33.87 -2.96 5.79
C ARG A 149 -33.88 -2.78 7.29
N ASN A 150 -34.49 -3.71 8.03
CA ASN A 150 -34.55 -3.68 9.48
C ASN A 150 -33.33 -4.34 10.16
N LYS A 151 -32.43 -4.99 9.39
CA LYS A 151 -31.18 -5.52 9.93
C LYS A 151 -30.28 -4.37 10.38
N LYS A 152 -29.93 -4.38 11.65
CA LYS A 152 -28.98 -3.44 12.23
C LYS A 152 -27.61 -4.13 12.29
N ALA A 153 -26.68 -3.73 11.44
CA ALA A 153 -25.33 -4.31 11.41
C ALA A 153 -24.62 -4.23 12.76
N ASN A 154 -24.85 -3.14 13.50
CA ASN A 154 -24.27 -2.92 14.82
C ASN A 154 -24.78 -3.86 15.92
N THR A 155 -25.80 -4.66 15.66
CA THR A 155 -26.32 -5.66 16.62
C THR A 155 -26.01 -7.11 16.18
N ASP A 156 -25.37 -7.30 15.00
CA ASP A 156 -24.95 -8.63 14.56
C ASP A 156 -23.69 -9.05 15.34
N HIS A 157 -23.82 -10.11 16.14
CA HIS A 157 -22.73 -10.60 17.00
C HIS A 157 -21.48 -10.98 16.22
N ARG A 158 -21.59 -11.39 14.95
CA ARG A 158 -20.44 -11.73 14.10
C ARG A 158 -19.67 -10.48 13.67
N LEU A 159 -20.38 -9.41 13.36
CA LEU A 159 -19.75 -8.12 13.04
C LEU A 159 -19.15 -7.46 14.29
N ILE A 160 -19.81 -7.57 15.43
CA ILE A 160 -19.25 -7.10 16.71
C ILE A 160 -17.93 -7.85 17.00
N ALA A 161 -17.94 -9.18 16.92
CA ALA A 161 -16.73 -9.97 17.14
C ALA A 161 -15.61 -9.63 16.14
N TYR A 162 -15.95 -9.39 14.87
CA TYR A 162 -15.00 -8.96 13.86
C TYR A 162 -14.38 -7.60 14.20
N TRP A 163 -15.19 -6.61 14.54
CA TRP A 163 -14.70 -5.27 14.89
C TRP A 163 -13.87 -5.28 16.17
N THR A 164 -14.31 -6.01 17.20
CA THR A 164 -13.51 -6.19 18.42
C THR A 164 -12.16 -6.81 18.13
N ARG A 165 -12.11 -7.76 17.19
CA ARG A 165 -10.83 -8.34 16.77
C ARG A 165 -9.95 -7.34 16.02
N CYS A 166 -10.55 -6.50 15.16
CA CYS A 166 -9.82 -5.44 14.48
C CYS A 166 -9.24 -4.42 15.47
N GLU A 167 -10.06 -3.97 16.42
CA GLU A 167 -9.63 -3.06 17.50
C GLU A 167 -8.45 -3.65 18.29
N TYR A 168 -8.57 -4.90 18.74
CA TYR A 168 -7.50 -5.59 19.43
C TYR A 168 -6.20 -5.66 18.63
N LEU A 169 -6.28 -5.88 17.32
CA LEU A 169 -5.08 -5.94 16.46
C LEU A 169 -4.45 -4.57 16.19
N LEU A 170 -5.25 -3.50 16.27
CA LEU A 170 -4.78 -2.13 16.03
C LEU A 170 -4.24 -1.47 17.30
N ASP A 171 -4.90 -1.68 18.44
CA ASP A 171 -4.56 -1.04 19.71
C ASP A 171 -3.42 -1.78 20.43
N ASP A 172 -3.57 -3.09 20.55
CA ASP A 172 -2.55 -3.98 21.10
C ASP A 172 -2.02 -4.85 19.97
N CYS A 173 -1.16 -4.29 19.11
CA CYS A 173 -0.37 -5.16 18.24
C CYS A 173 0.24 -6.23 19.17
N PRO A 174 -0.26 -7.49 19.14
CA PRO A 174 0.21 -8.46 20.08
C PRO A 174 1.72 -8.51 19.93
N GLN A 175 2.41 -8.04 20.96
CA GLN A 175 3.83 -8.27 21.09
C GLN A 175 3.95 -9.79 20.95
N VAL A 176 4.28 -10.23 19.74
CA VAL A 176 4.52 -11.64 19.51
C VAL A 176 5.66 -11.97 20.43
N LYS A 177 5.33 -12.40 21.65
CA LYS A 177 6.29 -12.88 22.65
C LYS A 177 6.85 -14.17 22.10
N HIS A 178 7.95 -14.08 21.34
CA HIS A 178 8.40 -15.29 20.73
C HIS A 178 9.89 -15.43 20.67
N GLU A 179 10.24 -16.60 21.02
CA GLU A 179 11.41 -17.39 20.70
C GLU A 179 11.75 -17.45 19.19
N HIS A 180 11.12 -16.62 18.35
CA HIS A 180 11.39 -16.54 16.92
C HIS A 180 12.54 -15.60 16.66
N GLU A 181 13.51 -16.08 15.92
CA GLU A 181 14.65 -15.31 15.47
C GLU A 181 14.19 -14.03 14.79
N LEU A 182 14.73 -12.89 15.26
CA LEU A 182 14.59 -11.63 14.59
C LEU A 182 15.50 -11.62 13.37
N HIS A 183 14.92 -11.63 12.18
CA HIS A 183 15.66 -11.36 10.97
C HIS A 183 15.53 -9.86 10.64
N ASN A 184 16.62 -9.11 10.72
CA ASN A 184 16.66 -7.67 10.49
C ASN A 184 15.62 -6.88 11.32
N GLY A 185 15.48 -7.21 12.61
CA GLY A 185 14.52 -6.55 13.51
C GLY A 185 13.06 -6.93 13.29
N ARG A 186 12.79 -7.97 12.49
CA ARG A 186 11.44 -8.46 12.19
C ARG A 186 11.22 -9.87 12.72
N TYR A 187 10.02 -10.11 13.17
CA TYR A 187 9.60 -11.46 13.53
C TYR A 187 9.40 -12.30 12.26
N VAL A 188 10.06 -13.45 12.22
CA VAL A 188 9.80 -14.45 11.19
C VAL A 188 8.63 -15.31 11.65
N LEU A 189 7.54 -15.30 10.89
CA LEU A 189 6.42 -16.23 11.12
C LEU A 189 6.68 -17.50 10.30
N PRO A 190 7.00 -18.64 10.95
CA PRO A 190 7.18 -19.88 10.23
C PRO A 190 5.84 -20.35 9.65
N MET A 191 5.86 -20.85 8.43
CA MET A 191 4.72 -21.57 7.88
C MET A 191 4.59 -22.91 8.62
N ASN A 192 3.37 -23.24 9.02
CA ASN A 192 3.08 -24.58 9.51
C ASN A 192 3.13 -25.61 8.36
N ASP A 193 3.15 -26.88 8.69
CA ASP A 193 3.32 -27.93 7.69
C ASP A 193 2.15 -27.96 6.69
N GLU A 194 0.91 -27.72 7.13
CA GLU A 194 -0.27 -27.62 6.27
C GLU A 194 -0.15 -26.47 5.25
N ALA A 195 0.43 -25.34 5.64
CA ALA A 195 0.62 -24.20 4.74
C ALA A 195 1.78 -24.40 3.75
N ARG A 196 2.66 -25.37 3.98
CA ARG A 196 3.76 -25.72 3.08
C ARG A 196 3.35 -26.71 1.98
N GLU A 197 2.22 -27.40 2.16
CA GLU A 197 1.73 -28.42 1.23
C GLU A 197 0.80 -27.83 0.14
N ILE A 198 0.50 -26.52 0.17
CA ILE A 198 -0.27 -25.78 -0.82
C ILE A 198 0.65 -25.18 -1.88
#